data_58048bc04dae97a34a033bd8247bd7f8
#
_entry.id   58048bc04dae97a34a033bd8247bd7f8
#
_cell.length_a   1.000
_cell.length_b   1.000
_cell.length_c   1.000
_cell.angle_alpha   90.00
_cell.angle_beta   90.00
_cell.angle_gamma   90.00
#
_symmetry.space_group_name_H-M   'P 1'
#
loop_
_entity.id
_entity.type
_entity.pdbx_description
1 polymer ?
#
loop_
_entity_poly.entity_id
_entity_poly.type
_entity_poly.pdbx_seq_one_letter_code
_entity_poly.pdbx_strand_id
1 'polypeptide(L)'
;LRRQRQMCIRDRPKPFESYPAFTSGYHGDVISDYIDLDVSESRITGVIETGLKDHESLEMTLTLDKSYFSGAHTTLSFGWAGTAIILLLLALAFLYWFSSLRSARVRVSSRMLPPDAALPCDMPFLLAGGPIQFNMLVCHWASLGYLTISCGKNERVVLRRRVDMGNERRPAEVRLFQMLFSQGDVCEGVSLLYKRTAEKADEVLRRYWVRRMYRKTSGNPLIMRALGILAGALTAAEAASPMLPSGFVRWLLLAVIFVLGGVLFAVIQYAPAAYYQGKWPLAGLAAACAAALLAMAQLGEGVLVMLLVIACEVLIGVLTLHGGRRTAFGDEIVAQTRGYRKFLRRVTQSQLQSRLAQDSQYFYRILPYAEAMGLGRSLARTLGDTALEQCDWYQGAKPVPRTAAGFYSSLREALSLMEMSIRN
;
A
#
# COMPACT_ATOMS: atom_id res chain seq x y z
N LEU A 1 -17.72 59.90 -4.58
CA LEU A 1 -16.26 59.80 -4.47
C LEU A 1 -15.76 58.59 -5.23
N ARG A 2 -15.49 58.72 -6.56
CA ARG A 2 -14.87 57.68 -7.38
C ARG A 2 -13.39 57.59 -6.97
N ARG A 3 -12.96 56.47 -6.40
CA ARG A 3 -11.55 56.17 -6.14
C ARG A 3 -10.84 55.95 -7.48
N GLN A 4 -9.98 56.89 -7.87
CA GLN A 4 -9.00 56.67 -8.93
C GLN A 4 -8.12 55.47 -8.52
N ARG A 5 -8.12 54.40 -9.30
CA ARG A 5 -7.19 53.28 -9.09
C ARG A 5 -5.86 53.66 -9.73
N GLN A 6 -4.91 54.03 -8.93
CA GLN A 6 -3.53 54.22 -9.34
C GLN A 6 -2.81 52.85 -9.37
N MET A 7 -2.36 52.44 -10.53
CA MET A 7 -1.60 51.20 -10.69
C MET A 7 -0.12 51.53 -10.66
N CYS A 8 0.55 51.23 -9.54
CA CYS A 8 2.00 51.36 -9.39
C CYS A 8 2.63 49.99 -9.49
N ILE A 9 3.48 49.74 -10.50
CA ILE A 9 4.33 48.58 -10.53
C ILE A 9 5.66 48.97 -9.90
N ARG A 10 5.93 48.46 -8.70
CA ARG A 10 7.13 48.70 -7.90
C ARG A 10 8.06 47.51 -8.04
N ASP A 11 9.39 47.77 -8.03
CA ASP A 11 10.47 46.74 -8.04
C ASP A 11 10.63 45.95 -9.34
N ARG A 12 11.22 46.58 -10.32
CA ARG A 12 11.51 46.04 -11.62
C ARG A 12 12.96 45.59 -11.73
N PRO A 13 13.22 44.45 -12.38
CA PRO A 13 14.60 44.01 -12.58
C PRO A 13 15.38 44.83 -13.61
N LYS A 14 14.68 45.46 -14.58
CA LYS A 14 15.29 46.28 -15.64
C LYS A 14 14.33 47.40 -16.09
N PRO A 15 14.84 48.52 -16.68
CA PRO A 15 13.99 49.55 -17.29
C PRO A 15 13.21 49.01 -18.48
N PHE A 16 12.11 49.66 -18.86
CA PHE A 16 11.33 49.31 -20.05
C PHE A 16 12.00 49.77 -21.31
N GLU A 17 12.12 48.87 -22.28
CA GLU A 17 12.67 49.16 -23.61
C GLU A 17 11.58 49.62 -24.61
N SER A 18 10.31 49.39 -24.31
CA SER A 18 9.19 49.74 -25.19
C SER A 18 8.13 50.57 -24.46
N TYR A 19 7.51 51.50 -25.17
CA TYR A 19 6.36 52.25 -24.67
C TYR A 19 5.15 51.33 -24.52
N PRO A 20 4.38 51.44 -23.41
CA PRO A 20 3.17 50.67 -23.23
C PRO A 20 2.08 51.13 -24.23
N ALA A 21 1.40 50.16 -24.84
CA ALA A 21 0.21 50.40 -25.63
C ALA A 21 -1.03 50.36 -24.71
N PHE A 22 -1.88 51.37 -24.82
CA PHE A 22 -3.12 51.44 -24.05
C PHE A 22 -4.32 51.37 -25.00
N THR A 23 -5.35 50.64 -24.60
CA THR A 23 -6.63 50.64 -25.23
C THR A 23 -7.70 50.91 -24.18
N SER A 24 -8.59 51.87 -24.47
CA SER A 24 -9.70 52.23 -23.58
C SER A 24 -10.96 52.31 -24.38
N GLY A 25 -12.05 51.88 -23.83
CA GLY A 25 -13.39 51.95 -24.46
C GLY A 25 -14.23 50.72 -24.21
N TYR A 26 -15.31 50.58 -24.98
CA TYR A 26 -16.12 49.36 -25.00
C TYR A 26 -15.34 48.22 -25.69
N HIS A 27 -15.68 47.01 -25.35
CA HIS A 27 -14.98 45.83 -25.88
C HIS A 27 -14.89 45.84 -27.41
N GLY A 28 -13.68 46.03 -27.93
CA GLY A 28 -13.39 46.10 -29.38
C GLY A 28 -13.01 47.52 -29.88
N ASP A 29 -13.19 48.58 -29.08
CA ASP A 29 -12.80 49.91 -29.49
C ASP A 29 -11.36 50.23 -28.97
N VAL A 30 -10.55 50.77 -29.85
CA VAL A 30 -9.18 51.19 -29.55
C VAL A 30 -9.13 52.70 -29.56
N ILE A 31 -9.31 53.34 -28.39
CA ILE A 31 -9.20 54.77 -28.23
C ILE A 31 -8.15 55.06 -27.17
N SER A 32 -7.03 55.67 -27.58
CA SER A 32 -5.89 55.98 -26.70
C SER A 32 -5.73 57.48 -26.39
N ASP A 33 -6.58 58.34 -26.89
CA ASP A 33 -6.33 59.80 -26.99
C ASP A 33 -6.57 60.56 -25.69
N TYR A 34 -7.06 59.98 -24.60
CA TYR A 34 -7.34 60.67 -23.35
C TYR A 34 -6.61 60.10 -22.13
N ILE A 35 -5.47 59.46 -22.36
CA ILE A 35 -4.63 58.97 -21.27
C ILE A 35 -3.39 59.82 -21.23
N ASP A 36 -3.27 60.63 -20.18
CA ASP A 36 -2.01 61.31 -19.90
C ASP A 36 -1.06 60.35 -19.23
N LEU A 37 0.09 60.07 -19.90
CA LEU A 37 1.06 59.09 -19.54
C LEU A 37 2.39 59.69 -19.17
N ASP A 38 2.82 59.44 -17.94
CA ASP A 38 4.21 59.69 -17.50
C ASP A 38 4.95 58.32 -17.36
N VAL A 39 5.91 58.12 -18.24
CA VAL A 39 6.73 56.88 -18.30
C VAL A 39 8.13 57.22 -17.88
N SER A 40 8.51 56.88 -16.65
CA SER A 40 9.87 56.95 -16.15
C SER A 40 10.55 55.56 -16.22
N GLU A 41 11.86 55.48 -16.08
CA GLU A 41 12.65 54.24 -16.13
C GLU A 41 12.13 53.12 -15.20
N SER A 42 11.51 53.50 -14.09
CA SER A 42 11.05 52.57 -13.06
C SER A 42 9.55 52.58 -12.82
N ARG A 43 8.78 53.45 -13.46
CA ARG A 43 7.39 53.69 -13.13
C ARG A 43 6.60 54.15 -14.37
N ILE A 44 5.43 53.56 -14.55
CA ILE A 44 4.42 54.03 -15.50
C ILE A 44 3.26 54.57 -14.66
N THR A 45 2.91 55.84 -14.87
CA THR A 45 1.71 56.47 -14.31
C THR A 45 0.85 56.94 -15.44
N GLY A 46 -0.44 56.62 -15.37
CA GLY A 46 -1.44 57.08 -16.32
C GLY A 46 -2.67 57.64 -15.60
N VAL A 47 -3.18 58.75 -16.09
CA VAL A 47 -4.40 59.34 -15.58
C VAL A 47 -5.39 59.47 -16.75
N ILE A 48 -6.61 58.99 -16.53
CA ILE A 48 -7.71 59.20 -17.45
C ILE A 48 -8.53 60.39 -16.94
N GLU A 49 -8.51 61.51 -17.66
CA GLU A 49 -9.15 62.74 -17.22
C GLU A 49 -10.69 62.60 -17.11
N THR A 50 -11.32 61.91 -17.99
CA THR A 50 -12.78 61.74 -18.02
C THR A 50 -13.32 60.58 -17.18
N GLY A 51 -12.44 59.71 -16.66
CA GLY A 51 -12.80 58.49 -15.99
C GLY A 51 -13.47 57.46 -16.94
N LEU A 52 -13.52 56.21 -16.55
CA LEU A 52 -14.18 55.11 -17.30
C LEU A 52 -15.69 55.16 -17.03
N LYS A 53 -16.49 55.07 -18.09
CA LYS A 53 -17.97 54.87 -18.03
C LYS A 53 -18.31 53.44 -17.67
N ASP A 54 -19.58 53.18 -17.37
CA ASP A 54 -20.06 51.84 -17.13
C ASP A 54 -19.83 50.95 -18.36
N HIS A 55 -19.20 49.77 -18.13
CA HIS A 55 -18.79 48.80 -19.18
C HIS A 55 -17.59 49.23 -20.05
N GLU A 56 -16.91 50.31 -19.77
CA GLU A 56 -15.63 50.60 -20.40
C GLU A 56 -14.48 49.95 -19.63
N SER A 57 -13.52 49.40 -20.36
CA SER A 57 -12.30 48.78 -19.83
C SER A 57 -11.06 49.55 -20.27
N LEU A 58 -10.05 49.58 -19.42
CA LEU A 58 -8.71 50.04 -19.74
C LEU A 58 -7.78 48.81 -19.77
N GLU A 59 -7.22 48.55 -20.93
CA GLU A 59 -6.21 47.48 -21.10
C GLU A 59 -4.86 48.10 -21.40
N MET A 60 -3.82 47.65 -20.71
CA MET A 60 -2.45 48.04 -20.94
C MET A 60 -1.66 46.82 -21.44
N THR A 61 -1.12 46.93 -22.64
CA THR A 61 -0.24 45.91 -23.18
C THR A 61 1.19 46.38 -23.19
N LEU A 62 2.06 45.66 -22.48
CA LEU A 62 3.50 45.95 -22.42
C LEU A 62 4.26 44.79 -23.03
N THR A 63 5.00 45.11 -24.11
CA THR A 63 5.88 44.11 -24.75
C THR A 63 7.23 44.14 -24.02
N LEU A 64 7.57 43.00 -23.40
CA LEU A 64 8.84 42.82 -22.72
C LEU A 64 9.76 41.95 -23.56
N ASP A 65 11.06 42.25 -23.56
CA ASP A 65 12.06 41.39 -24.18
C ASP A 65 12.11 40.01 -23.50
N LYS A 66 12.37 38.95 -24.26
CA LYS A 66 12.46 37.57 -23.75
C LYS A 66 13.45 37.40 -22.58
N SER A 67 14.45 38.28 -22.49
CA SER A 67 15.46 38.28 -21.43
C SER A 67 15.06 39.13 -20.21
N TYR A 68 13.91 39.83 -20.23
CA TYR A 68 13.52 40.76 -19.18
C TYR A 68 13.52 40.15 -17.79
N PHE A 69 13.03 38.92 -17.68
CA PHE A 69 12.97 38.15 -16.43
C PHE A 69 14.18 37.24 -16.20
N SER A 70 15.21 37.27 -17.06
CA SER A 70 16.36 36.37 -16.96
C SER A 70 17.22 36.54 -15.68
N GLY A 71 16.99 37.58 -14.90
CA GLY A 71 17.62 37.79 -13.59
C GLY A 71 16.62 37.84 -12.43
N ALA A 72 15.33 37.64 -12.69
CA ALA A 72 14.35 37.55 -11.64
C ALA A 72 14.49 36.19 -10.94
N HIS A 73 15.10 36.18 -9.77
CA HIS A 73 15.01 35.05 -8.87
C HIS A 73 13.55 34.92 -8.45
N THR A 74 12.81 34.04 -9.13
CA THR A 74 11.51 33.59 -8.67
C THR A 74 11.71 33.07 -7.26
N THR A 75 11.17 33.77 -6.28
CA THR A 75 11.19 33.36 -4.89
C THR A 75 10.61 31.97 -4.78
N LEU A 76 11.51 30.99 -4.60
CA LEU A 76 11.18 29.62 -4.21
C LEU A 76 10.09 28.91 -5.05
N SER A 77 10.25 28.87 -6.36
CA SER A 77 9.91 27.67 -7.11
C SER A 77 10.79 26.55 -6.56
N PHE A 78 10.36 25.29 -6.63
CA PHE A 78 11.12 24.08 -6.30
C PHE A 78 12.61 24.32 -6.56
N GLY A 79 13.31 24.89 -5.57
CA GLY A 79 14.66 25.34 -5.76
C GLY A 79 15.51 24.10 -6.05
N TRP A 80 16.46 24.21 -6.98
CA TRP A 80 17.41 23.13 -7.24
C TRP A 80 17.97 22.51 -5.93
N ALA A 81 18.12 23.30 -4.88
CA ALA A 81 18.57 22.85 -3.56
C ALA A 81 17.57 21.93 -2.86
N GLY A 82 16.27 22.25 -2.87
CA GLY A 82 15.23 21.40 -2.29
C GLY A 82 15.09 20.08 -3.04
N THR A 83 15.06 20.14 -4.39
CA THR A 83 15.07 18.94 -5.24
C THR A 83 16.31 18.09 -4.96
N ALA A 84 17.48 18.69 -4.80
CA ALA A 84 18.72 17.97 -4.49
C ALA A 84 18.63 17.27 -3.11
N ILE A 85 18.04 17.90 -2.09
CA ILE A 85 17.84 17.30 -0.77
C ILE A 85 16.89 16.10 -0.86
N ILE A 86 15.77 16.23 -1.58
CA ILE A 86 14.81 15.14 -1.80
C ILE A 86 15.48 13.95 -2.48
N LEU A 87 16.22 14.20 -3.57
CA LEU A 87 16.95 13.15 -4.28
C LEU A 87 18.02 12.50 -3.41
N LEU A 88 18.72 13.28 -2.57
CA LEU A 88 19.69 12.77 -1.60
C LEU A 88 19.03 11.85 -0.58
N LEU A 89 17.89 12.22 -0.01
CA LEU A 89 17.16 11.41 0.95
C LEU A 89 16.70 10.08 0.32
N LEU A 90 16.18 10.12 -0.91
CA LEU A 90 15.81 8.92 -1.65
C LEU A 90 17.04 8.05 -1.94
N ALA A 91 18.15 8.65 -2.38
CA ALA A 91 19.40 7.93 -2.61
C ALA A 91 19.91 7.26 -1.33
N LEU A 92 19.87 7.94 -0.17
CA LEU A 92 20.22 7.36 1.13
C LEU A 92 19.30 6.21 1.51
N ALA A 93 17.99 6.31 1.26
CA ALA A 93 17.06 5.23 1.50
C ALA A 93 17.40 3.98 0.67
N PHE A 94 17.70 4.13 -0.62
CA PHE A 94 18.10 3.03 -1.49
C PHE A 94 19.49 2.48 -1.18
N LEU A 95 20.46 3.32 -0.84
CA LEU A 95 21.78 2.88 -0.35
C LEU A 95 21.66 2.07 0.94
N TYR A 96 20.81 2.51 1.87
CA TYR A 96 20.54 1.77 3.10
C TYR A 96 19.89 0.41 2.80
N TRP A 97 18.93 0.35 1.85
CA TRP A 97 18.36 -0.93 1.42
C TRP A 97 19.44 -1.84 0.84
N PHE A 98 20.27 -1.33 -0.05
CA PHE A 98 21.30 -2.11 -0.71
C PHE A 98 22.32 -2.69 0.26
N SER A 99 22.76 -1.90 1.24
CA SER A 99 23.78 -2.29 2.22
C SER A 99 23.24 -3.19 3.34
N SER A 100 22.04 -2.89 3.85
CA SER A 100 21.56 -3.45 5.11
C SER A 100 20.33 -4.34 5.01
N LEU A 101 19.45 -4.11 4.01
CA LEU A 101 18.17 -4.82 3.89
C LEU A 101 18.13 -5.84 2.76
N ARG A 102 18.96 -5.66 1.73
CA ARG A 102 18.93 -6.52 0.55
C ARG A 102 19.29 -7.96 0.88
N SER A 103 18.35 -8.89 0.60
CA SER A 103 18.60 -10.33 0.66
C SER A 103 19.11 -10.86 -0.70
N ALA A 104 19.81 -11.98 -0.67
CA ALA A 104 20.25 -12.65 -1.90
C ALA A 104 19.05 -13.07 -2.76
N ARG A 105 19.24 -13.12 -4.07
CA ARG A 105 18.24 -13.70 -4.98
C ARG A 105 18.21 -15.20 -4.78
N VAL A 106 17.03 -15.74 -4.48
CA VAL A 106 16.83 -17.16 -4.25
C VAL A 106 16.41 -17.85 -5.54
N ARG A 107 17.07 -18.94 -5.92
CA ARG A 107 16.66 -19.78 -7.05
C ARG A 107 15.43 -20.58 -6.64
N VAL A 108 14.34 -20.46 -7.40
CA VAL A 108 13.06 -21.11 -7.12
C VAL A 108 12.87 -22.27 -8.09
N SER A 109 13.06 -23.50 -7.62
CA SER A 109 12.67 -24.73 -8.32
C SER A 109 11.22 -25.10 -7.96
N SER A 110 10.49 -25.76 -8.88
CA SER A 110 9.16 -26.31 -8.55
C SER A 110 9.31 -27.48 -7.58
N ARG A 111 8.54 -27.48 -6.49
CA ARG A 111 8.57 -28.52 -5.44
C ARG A 111 7.16 -29.04 -5.20
N MET A 112 7.01 -30.37 -5.21
CA MET A 112 5.70 -31.02 -5.04
C MET A 112 5.25 -31.11 -3.58
N LEU A 113 6.19 -31.07 -2.63
CA LEU A 113 5.91 -31.16 -1.21
C LEU A 113 5.87 -29.77 -0.57
N PRO A 114 5.03 -29.57 0.44
CA PRO A 114 5.06 -28.34 1.24
C PRO A 114 6.42 -28.14 1.90
N PRO A 115 6.76 -26.92 2.34
CA PRO A 115 8.00 -26.69 3.08
C PRO A 115 7.99 -27.46 4.40
N ASP A 116 9.06 -28.18 4.69
CA ASP A 116 9.13 -29.10 5.85
C ASP A 116 8.99 -28.39 7.21
N ALA A 117 9.40 -27.13 7.24
CA ALA A 117 9.39 -26.31 8.45
C ALA A 117 8.24 -25.29 8.53
N ALA A 118 7.25 -25.34 7.62
CA ALA A 118 6.18 -24.33 7.57
C ALA A 118 4.80 -24.98 7.58
N LEU A 119 3.90 -24.34 8.33
CA LEU A 119 2.49 -24.72 8.41
C LEU A 119 1.66 -23.96 7.35
N PRO A 120 0.46 -24.40 7.00
CA PRO A 120 -0.39 -23.67 6.06
C PRO A 120 -0.63 -22.21 6.46
N CYS A 121 -0.81 -21.94 7.75
CA CYS A 121 -1.03 -20.59 8.28
C CYS A 121 0.15 -19.65 8.05
N ASP A 122 1.37 -20.18 7.87
CA ASP A 122 2.60 -19.39 7.70
C ASP A 122 2.78 -18.89 6.25
N MET A 123 2.05 -19.49 5.30
CA MET A 123 2.25 -19.25 3.87
C MET A 123 2.14 -17.78 3.45
N PRO A 124 1.14 -16.99 3.89
CA PRO A 124 1.05 -15.59 3.53
C PRO A 124 2.23 -14.76 4.06
N PHE A 125 2.70 -15.07 5.27
CA PHE A 125 3.86 -14.42 5.86
C PHE A 125 5.14 -14.74 5.07
N LEU A 126 5.37 -16.00 4.73
CA LEU A 126 6.56 -16.44 3.99
C LEU A 126 6.60 -15.91 2.55
N LEU A 127 5.44 -15.73 1.92
CA LEU A 127 5.33 -15.22 0.55
C LEU A 127 5.48 -13.69 0.45
N ALA A 128 4.80 -12.97 1.34
CA ALA A 128 4.61 -11.53 1.20
C ALA A 128 4.61 -10.75 2.53
N GLY A 129 5.06 -11.33 3.65
CA GLY A 129 5.01 -10.67 4.96
C GLY A 129 3.57 -10.44 5.49
N GLY A 130 2.58 -11.14 4.92
CA GLY A 130 1.18 -11.05 5.31
C GLY A 130 0.90 -11.57 6.73
N PRO A 131 -0.35 -11.48 7.20
CA PRO A 131 -0.73 -12.01 8.51
C PRO A 131 -0.69 -13.55 8.53
N ILE A 132 -0.48 -14.12 9.71
CA ILE A 132 -0.64 -15.56 9.94
C ILE A 132 -2.14 -15.89 9.88
N GLN A 133 -2.52 -16.86 9.06
CA GLN A 133 -3.93 -17.23 8.88
C GLN A 133 -4.31 -18.36 9.83
N PHE A 134 -4.83 -18.01 11.01
CA PHE A 134 -5.19 -19.00 12.04
C PHE A 134 -6.22 -20.02 11.54
N ASN A 135 -7.19 -19.61 10.70
CA ASN A 135 -8.18 -20.52 10.10
C ASN A 135 -7.52 -21.68 9.33
N MET A 136 -6.40 -21.40 8.65
CA MET A 136 -5.66 -22.44 7.92
C MET A 136 -4.94 -23.40 8.85
N LEU A 137 -4.52 -22.94 10.04
CA LEU A 137 -3.97 -23.79 11.08
C LEU A 137 -5.05 -24.73 11.64
N VAL A 138 -6.26 -24.21 11.91
CA VAL A 138 -7.41 -25.00 12.36
C VAL A 138 -7.80 -26.06 11.32
N CYS A 139 -7.87 -25.69 10.03
CA CYS A 139 -8.10 -26.67 8.95
C CYS A 139 -7.00 -27.72 8.87
N HIS A 140 -5.76 -27.36 9.10
CA HIS A 140 -4.66 -28.31 9.13
C HIS A 140 -4.77 -29.28 10.32
N TRP A 141 -5.09 -28.80 11.51
CA TRP A 141 -5.35 -29.66 12.67
C TRP A 141 -6.53 -30.61 12.42
N ALA A 142 -7.59 -30.11 11.75
CA ALA A 142 -8.73 -30.94 11.35
C ALA A 142 -8.31 -32.04 10.38
N SER A 143 -7.53 -31.68 9.33
CA SER A 143 -7.04 -32.65 8.33
C SER A 143 -6.08 -33.70 8.91
N LEU A 144 -5.53 -33.46 10.09
CA LEU A 144 -4.71 -34.40 10.86
C LEU A 144 -5.52 -35.21 11.89
N GLY A 145 -6.81 -34.92 12.04
CA GLY A 145 -7.72 -35.65 12.93
C GLY A 145 -7.81 -35.15 14.36
N TYR A 146 -7.16 -34.03 14.74
CA TYR A 146 -7.21 -33.50 16.10
C TYR A 146 -8.56 -32.86 16.46
N LEU A 147 -9.27 -32.30 15.46
CA LEU A 147 -10.58 -31.69 15.66
C LEU A 147 -11.51 -31.88 14.46
N THR A 148 -12.79 -31.63 14.65
CA THR A 148 -13.77 -31.53 13.56
C THR A 148 -14.32 -30.11 13.47
N ILE A 149 -14.64 -29.71 12.24
CA ILE A 149 -15.28 -28.43 11.92
C ILE A 149 -16.71 -28.75 11.47
N SER A 150 -17.70 -28.21 12.15
CA SER A 150 -19.12 -28.35 11.76
C SER A 150 -19.72 -26.96 11.56
N CYS A 151 -20.46 -26.79 10.47
CA CYS A 151 -21.24 -25.60 10.19
C CYS A 151 -22.72 -25.91 10.41
N GLY A 152 -23.34 -25.27 11.38
CA GLY A 152 -24.75 -25.45 11.70
C GLY A 152 -25.67 -24.66 10.75
N LYS A 153 -26.99 -24.98 10.76
CA LYS A 153 -28.03 -24.30 9.96
C LYS A 153 -28.13 -22.79 10.24
N ASN A 154 -27.66 -22.33 11.42
CA ASN A 154 -27.67 -20.93 11.84
C ASN A 154 -26.33 -20.20 11.52
N GLU A 155 -25.57 -20.65 10.52
CA GLU A 155 -24.28 -20.07 10.14
C GLU A 155 -23.24 -20.08 11.28
N ARG A 156 -23.44 -20.91 12.30
CA ARG A 156 -22.49 -21.06 13.41
C ARG A 156 -21.48 -22.14 13.07
N VAL A 157 -20.20 -21.78 13.09
CA VAL A 157 -19.10 -22.72 12.96
C VAL A 157 -18.72 -23.22 14.34
N VAL A 158 -18.74 -24.52 14.53
CA VAL A 158 -18.38 -25.19 15.77
C VAL A 158 -17.18 -26.09 15.55
N LEU A 159 -16.16 -25.89 16.37
CA LEU A 159 -14.94 -26.70 16.41
C LEU A 159 -15.08 -27.66 17.59
N ARG A 160 -14.91 -28.96 17.33
CA ARG A 160 -14.98 -30.00 18.37
C ARG A 160 -13.66 -30.75 18.42
N ARG A 161 -13.04 -30.79 19.59
CA ARG A 161 -11.84 -31.59 19.85
C ARG A 161 -12.15 -33.09 19.70
N ARG A 162 -11.29 -33.82 19.01
CA ARG A 162 -11.36 -35.30 18.88
C ARG A 162 -10.27 -35.97 19.70
N VAL A 163 -9.05 -35.47 19.59
CA VAL A 163 -7.87 -36.03 20.25
C VAL A 163 -7.04 -34.89 20.81
N ASP A 164 -6.42 -35.11 21.96
CA ASP A 164 -5.47 -34.16 22.53
C ASP A 164 -4.17 -34.13 21.72
N MET A 165 -3.65 -32.93 21.54
CA MET A 165 -2.41 -32.72 20.83
C MET A 165 -1.23 -32.97 21.79
N GLY A 166 -0.40 -33.97 21.48
CA GLY A 166 0.77 -34.34 22.29
C GLY A 166 2.09 -33.71 21.79
N ASN A 167 3.19 -34.27 22.26
CA ASN A 167 4.54 -33.78 21.96
C ASN A 167 5.03 -34.06 20.52
N GLU A 168 4.24 -34.76 19.70
CA GLU A 168 4.49 -35.00 18.28
C GLU A 168 4.40 -33.73 17.44
N ARG A 169 3.80 -32.67 18.03
CA ARG A 169 3.64 -31.37 17.38
C ARG A 169 4.53 -30.31 18.06
N ARG A 170 4.69 -29.17 17.38
CA ARG A 170 5.50 -28.08 17.92
C ARG A 170 4.90 -27.55 19.22
N PRO A 171 5.73 -27.18 20.21
CA PRO A 171 5.22 -26.65 21.48
C PRO A 171 4.30 -25.42 21.31
N ALA A 172 4.51 -24.62 20.25
CA ALA A 172 3.62 -23.49 19.94
C ALA A 172 2.24 -23.94 19.48
N GLU A 173 2.16 -24.99 18.64
CA GLU A 173 0.88 -25.58 18.19
C GLU A 173 0.10 -26.16 19.37
N VAL A 174 0.78 -26.95 20.21
CA VAL A 174 0.17 -27.57 21.39
C VAL A 174 -0.42 -26.50 22.32
N ARG A 175 0.32 -25.43 22.62
CA ARG A 175 -0.18 -24.32 23.45
C ARG A 175 -1.37 -23.61 22.84
N LEU A 176 -1.33 -23.34 21.53
CA LEU A 176 -2.44 -22.70 20.84
C LEU A 176 -3.69 -23.60 20.80
N PHE A 177 -3.50 -24.90 20.62
CA PHE A 177 -4.59 -25.88 20.63
C PHE A 177 -5.22 -25.98 22.03
N GLN A 178 -4.41 -26.07 23.09
CA GLN A 178 -4.88 -26.06 24.47
C GLN A 178 -5.59 -24.76 24.83
N MET A 179 -5.10 -23.61 24.34
CA MET A 179 -5.76 -22.32 24.53
C MET A 179 -7.13 -22.29 23.84
N LEU A 180 -7.24 -22.84 22.63
CA LEU A 180 -8.49 -22.90 21.86
C LEU A 180 -9.57 -23.72 22.59
N PHE A 181 -9.16 -24.79 23.28
CA PHE A 181 -10.05 -25.70 24.00
C PHE A 181 -9.97 -25.55 25.53
N SER A 182 -9.52 -24.40 26.04
CA SER A 182 -9.37 -24.13 27.47
C SER A 182 -10.68 -24.14 28.26
N GLN A 183 -11.83 -23.95 27.59
CA GLN A 183 -13.14 -23.94 28.19
C GLN A 183 -13.96 -25.25 27.98
N GLY A 184 -13.34 -26.28 27.38
CA GLY A 184 -13.96 -27.55 27.09
C GLY A 184 -13.65 -28.08 25.69
N ASP A 185 -14.33 -29.16 25.29
CA ASP A 185 -14.09 -29.85 24.03
C ASP A 185 -14.73 -29.19 22.81
N VAL A 186 -15.48 -28.11 23.03
CA VAL A 186 -16.20 -27.39 21.98
C VAL A 186 -15.84 -25.92 22.02
N CYS A 187 -15.49 -25.37 20.86
CA CYS A 187 -15.23 -23.95 20.68
C CYS A 187 -16.03 -23.43 19.48
N GLU A 188 -16.77 -22.35 19.66
CA GLU A 188 -17.43 -21.67 18.53
C GLU A 188 -16.41 -20.82 17.76
N GLY A 189 -16.40 -20.98 16.42
CA GLY A 189 -15.51 -20.23 15.53
C GLY A 189 -15.75 -18.71 15.48
N VAL A 190 -16.82 -18.24 16.13
CA VAL A 190 -17.21 -16.83 16.29
C VAL A 190 -17.01 -16.33 17.73
N SER A 191 -16.43 -17.16 18.61
CA SER A 191 -16.24 -16.81 20.02
C SER A 191 -15.06 -15.87 20.26
N LEU A 192 -15.12 -15.12 21.37
CA LEU A 192 -14.01 -14.28 21.84
C LEU A 192 -12.74 -15.12 22.10
N LEU A 193 -12.89 -16.37 22.53
CA LEU A 193 -11.79 -17.29 22.75
C LEU A 193 -11.08 -17.62 21.44
N TYR A 194 -11.83 -17.85 20.36
CA TYR A 194 -11.27 -18.08 19.03
C TYR A 194 -10.47 -16.85 18.55
N LYS A 195 -11.04 -15.65 18.68
CA LYS A 195 -10.37 -14.39 18.31
C LYS A 195 -9.07 -14.17 19.08
N ARG A 196 -9.08 -14.32 20.39
CA ARG A 196 -7.89 -14.19 21.25
C ARG A 196 -6.81 -15.23 20.88
N THR A 197 -7.22 -16.45 20.57
CA THR A 197 -6.28 -17.49 20.15
C THR A 197 -5.66 -17.18 18.80
N ALA A 198 -6.45 -16.63 17.86
CA ALA A 198 -5.97 -16.19 16.55
C ALA A 198 -4.95 -15.04 16.64
N GLU A 199 -5.22 -14.03 17.48
CA GLU A 199 -4.30 -12.93 17.76
C GLU A 199 -2.99 -13.44 18.37
N LYS A 200 -3.10 -14.37 19.33
CA LYS A 200 -1.93 -14.98 19.95
C LYS A 200 -1.12 -15.85 18.99
N ALA A 201 -1.79 -16.53 18.08
CA ALA A 201 -1.14 -17.30 17.02
C ALA A 201 -0.34 -16.38 16.07
N ASP A 202 -0.91 -15.24 15.64
CA ASP A 202 -0.18 -14.27 14.80
C ASP A 202 1.06 -13.75 15.56
N GLU A 203 0.93 -13.37 16.83
CA GLU A 203 2.06 -12.88 17.63
C GLU A 203 3.18 -13.91 17.75
N VAL A 204 2.85 -15.14 18.18
CA VAL A 204 3.84 -16.18 18.51
C VAL A 204 4.52 -16.71 17.25
N LEU A 205 3.75 -17.04 16.20
CA LEU A 205 4.28 -17.61 14.97
C LEU A 205 5.06 -16.56 14.16
N ARG A 206 4.55 -15.33 14.09
CA ARG A 206 5.28 -14.24 13.45
C ARG A 206 6.61 -13.97 14.13
N ARG A 207 6.65 -13.91 15.48
CA ARG A 207 7.88 -13.72 16.26
C ARG A 207 8.87 -14.87 16.03
N TYR A 208 8.38 -16.13 15.94
CA TYR A 208 9.19 -17.30 15.60
C TYR A 208 9.87 -17.14 14.23
N TRP A 209 9.08 -16.77 13.20
CA TRP A 209 9.60 -16.61 11.86
C TRP A 209 10.55 -15.45 11.72
N VAL A 210 10.23 -14.27 12.28
CA VAL A 210 11.11 -13.09 12.24
C VAL A 210 12.48 -13.41 12.82
N ARG A 211 12.52 -14.10 13.96
CA ARG A 211 13.80 -14.47 14.61
C ARG A 211 14.65 -15.44 13.81
N ARG A 212 14.05 -16.35 13.06
CA ARG A 212 14.77 -17.36 12.27
C ARG A 212 15.07 -16.92 10.85
N MET A 213 14.18 -16.17 10.23
CA MET A 213 14.32 -15.76 8.84
C MET A 213 15.29 -14.61 8.65
N TYR A 214 15.38 -13.69 9.60
CA TYR A 214 16.17 -12.48 9.45
C TYR A 214 17.41 -12.50 10.33
N ARG A 215 18.51 -11.92 9.79
CA ARG A 215 19.77 -11.78 10.56
C ARG A 215 19.57 -10.79 11.69
N LYS A 216 20.20 -11.05 12.85
CA LYS A 216 20.21 -10.11 13.99
C LYS A 216 20.87 -8.77 13.63
N THR A 217 21.84 -8.79 12.72
CA THR A 217 22.56 -7.61 12.19
C THR A 217 21.84 -6.97 10.99
N SER A 218 20.63 -7.41 10.69
CA SER A 218 19.82 -6.81 9.61
C SER A 218 19.43 -5.39 9.99
N GLY A 219 19.49 -4.48 9.02
CA GLY A 219 18.98 -3.12 9.19
C GLY A 219 17.49 -3.10 9.50
N ASN A 220 17.06 -2.03 10.17
CA ASN A 220 15.65 -1.81 10.46
C ASN A 220 14.94 -1.22 9.22
N PRO A 221 13.94 -1.90 8.63
CA PRO A 221 13.21 -1.38 7.48
C PRO A 221 12.47 -0.06 7.76
N LEU A 222 12.22 0.26 9.04
CA LEU A 222 11.62 1.54 9.41
C LEU A 222 12.50 2.74 9.07
N ILE A 223 13.83 2.58 9.10
CA ILE A 223 14.77 3.66 8.73
C ILE A 223 14.60 4.02 7.24
N MET A 224 14.52 3.02 6.37
CA MET A 224 14.28 3.24 4.95
C MET A 224 12.94 3.93 4.71
N ARG A 225 11.89 3.49 5.40
CA ARG A 225 10.56 4.10 5.32
C ARG A 225 10.55 5.54 5.81
N ALA A 226 11.21 5.82 6.92
CA ALA A 226 11.28 7.18 7.49
C ALA A 226 12.01 8.15 6.54
N LEU A 227 13.11 7.71 5.91
CA LEU A 227 13.82 8.53 4.90
C LEU A 227 12.93 8.84 3.69
N GLY A 228 12.17 7.86 3.21
CA GLY A 228 11.20 8.08 2.14
C GLY A 228 10.10 9.07 2.56
N ILE A 229 9.41 8.81 3.66
CA ILE A 229 8.35 9.70 4.18
C ILE A 229 8.86 11.14 4.35
N LEU A 230 10.09 11.31 4.82
CA LEU A 230 10.72 12.62 4.96
C LEU A 230 10.91 13.29 3.59
N ALA A 231 11.39 12.55 2.59
CA ALA A 231 11.52 13.05 1.23
C ALA A 231 10.16 13.44 0.64
N GLY A 232 9.14 12.59 0.82
CA GLY A 232 7.77 12.87 0.39
C GLY A 232 7.15 14.10 1.08
N ALA A 233 7.33 14.22 2.40
CA ALA A 233 6.84 15.36 3.17
C ALA A 233 7.46 16.69 2.69
N LEU A 234 8.76 16.70 2.42
CA LEU A 234 9.46 17.85 1.83
C LEU A 234 8.91 18.17 0.44
N THR A 235 8.68 17.15 -0.40
CA THR A 235 8.10 17.33 -1.73
C THR A 235 6.72 17.97 -1.68
N ALA A 236 5.86 17.54 -0.74
CA ALA A 236 4.53 18.12 -0.55
C ALA A 236 4.62 19.60 -0.08
N ALA A 237 5.51 19.89 0.86
CA ALA A 237 5.72 21.26 1.36
C ALA A 237 6.25 22.18 0.25
N GLU A 238 7.21 21.73 -0.56
CA GLU A 238 7.74 22.51 -1.68
C GLU A 238 6.68 22.75 -2.76
N ALA A 239 5.91 21.72 -3.15
CA ALA A 239 4.85 21.84 -4.14
C ALA A 239 3.76 22.87 -3.71
N ALA A 240 3.47 22.97 -2.42
CA ALA A 240 2.51 23.91 -1.88
C ALA A 240 3.08 25.32 -1.68
N SER A 241 4.40 25.45 -1.61
CA SER A 241 5.05 26.71 -1.22
C SER A 241 4.69 27.94 -2.08
N PRO A 242 4.47 27.83 -3.42
CA PRO A 242 4.10 28.97 -4.25
C PRO A 242 2.70 29.52 -3.96
N MET A 243 1.81 28.70 -3.41
CA MET A 243 0.40 29.07 -3.17
C MET A 243 0.19 29.75 -1.82
N LEU A 244 1.21 29.78 -0.96
CA LEU A 244 1.08 30.25 0.41
C LEU A 244 1.39 31.74 0.54
N PRO A 245 0.63 32.47 1.39
CA PRO A 245 0.86 33.90 1.65
C PRO A 245 2.25 34.11 2.28
N SER A 246 2.84 35.29 2.08
CA SER A 246 4.10 35.69 2.72
C SER A 246 3.91 35.96 4.21
N GLY A 247 4.98 35.74 5.01
CA GLY A 247 4.99 36.07 6.44
C GLY A 247 5.03 34.84 7.36
N PHE A 248 4.78 35.06 8.65
CA PHE A 248 4.82 34.03 9.70
C PHE A 248 3.83 32.88 9.43
N VAL A 249 2.63 33.20 8.92
CA VAL A 249 1.58 32.24 8.59
C VAL A 249 2.06 31.21 7.56
N ARG A 250 2.94 31.60 6.63
CA ARG A 250 3.54 30.69 5.64
C ARG A 250 4.27 29.53 6.32
N TRP A 251 5.10 29.80 7.29
CA TRP A 251 5.89 28.77 7.99
C TRP A 251 5.00 27.81 8.76
N LEU A 252 3.94 28.32 9.40
CA LEU A 252 2.96 27.48 10.08
C LEU A 252 2.24 26.55 9.10
N LEU A 253 1.75 27.09 7.98
CA LEU A 253 1.07 26.31 6.95
C LEU A 253 2.01 25.28 6.30
N LEU A 254 3.26 25.64 6.01
CA LEU A 254 4.26 24.69 5.51
C LEU A 254 4.51 23.55 6.49
N ALA A 255 4.58 23.82 7.80
CA ALA A 255 4.72 22.78 8.81
C ALA A 255 3.51 21.83 8.83
N VAL A 256 2.30 22.35 8.72
CA VAL A 256 1.07 21.54 8.63
C VAL A 256 1.08 20.68 7.36
N ILE A 257 1.40 21.28 6.20
CA ILE A 257 1.45 20.56 4.92
C ILE A 257 2.55 19.50 4.93
N PHE A 258 3.70 19.78 5.54
CA PHE A 258 4.77 18.82 5.73
C PHE A 258 4.30 17.60 6.52
N VAL A 259 3.62 17.79 7.64
CA VAL A 259 3.09 16.69 8.45
C VAL A 259 2.01 15.90 7.69
N LEU A 260 1.04 16.60 7.08
CA LEU A 260 -0.01 15.96 6.28
C LEU A 260 0.57 15.21 5.07
N GLY A 261 1.52 15.82 4.35
CA GLY A 261 2.24 15.16 3.27
C GLY A 261 2.93 13.89 3.72
N GLY A 262 3.62 13.94 4.87
CA GLY A 262 4.23 12.75 5.47
C GLY A 262 3.23 11.63 5.75
N VAL A 263 2.04 11.95 6.26
CA VAL A 263 0.97 10.97 6.49
C VAL A 263 0.48 10.37 5.16
N LEU A 264 0.24 11.22 4.13
CA LEU A 264 -0.20 10.75 2.81
C LEU A 264 0.84 9.80 2.18
N PHE A 265 2.12 10.14 2.24
CA PHE A 265 3.20 9.28 1.74
C PHE A 265 3.36 7.99 2.55
N ALA A 266 3.14 8.03 3.86
CA ALA A 266 3.10 6.81 4.68
C ALA A 266 1.96 5.86 4.24
N VAL A 267 0.78 6.38 3.89
CA VAL A 267 -0.33 5.60 3.32
C VAL A 267 0.07 5.01 1.96
N ILE A 268 0.74 5.78 1.09
CA ILE A 268 1.23 5.30 -0.21
C ILE A 268 2.25 4.17 -0.03
N GLN A 269 3.20 4.29 0.89
CA GLN A 269 4.14 3.22 1.21
C GLN A 269 3.46 1.94 1.73
N TYR A 270 2.31 2.06 2.39
CA TYR A 270 1.57 0.91 2.89
C TYR A 270 0.73 0.21 1.81
N ALA A 271 0.47 0.86 0.68
CA ALA A 271 -0.36 0.33 -0.41
C ALA A 271 0.06 -1.06 -0.91
N PRO A 272 1.36 -1.37 -1.16
CA PRO A 272 1.78 -2.71 -1.59
C PRO A 272 1.46 -3.78 -0.55
N ALA A 273 1.63 -3.49 0.75
CA ALA A 273 1.30 -4.41 1.83
C ALA A 273 -0.21 -4.66 1.90
N ALA A 274 -1.01 -3.61 1.78
CA ALA A 274 -2.48 -3.69 1.76
C ALA A 274 -2.98 -4.53 0.58
N TYR A 275 -2.43 -4.33 -0.60
CA TYR A 275 -2.73 -5.10 -1.80
C TYR A 275 -2.47 -6.60 -1.61
N TYR A 276 -1.28 -6.98 -1.10
CA TYR A 276 -0.94 -8.37 -0.83
C TYR A 276 -1.78 -9.02 0.28
N GLN A 277 -2.30 -8.21 1.21
CA GLN A 277 -3.20 -8.65 2.28
C GLN A 277 -4.67 -8.72 1.84
N GLY A 278 -4.99 -8.37 0.60
CA GLY A 278 -6.36 -8.31 0.09
C GLY A 278 -7.20 -7.15 0.66
N LYS A 279 -6.57 -6.15 1.25
CA LYS A 279 -7.22 -4.94 1.80
C LYS A 279 -7.39 -3.88 0.70
N TRP A 280 -8.19 -4.18 -0.30
CA TRP A 280 -8.44 -3.32 -1.46
C TRP A 280 -8.86 -1.88 -1.13
N PRO A 281 -9.69 -1.61 -0.09
CA PRO A 281 -10.07 -0.23 0.23
C PRO A 281 -8.86 0.63 0.63
N LEU A 282 -7.88 0.06 1.34
CA LEU A 282 -6.65 0.79 1.72
C LEU A 282 -5.73 1.03 0.52
N ALA A 283 -5.67 0.10 -0.43
CA ALA A 283 -4.95 0.32 -1.68
C ALA A 283 -5.62 1.43 -2.52
N GLY A 284 -6.96 1.47 -2.55
CA GLY A 284 -7.73 2.55 -3.19
C GLY A 284 -7.51 3.91 -2.51
N LEU A 285 -7.45 3.95 -1.19
CA LEU A 285 -7.13 5.16 -0.43
C LEU A 285 -5.73 5.69 -0.80
N ALA A 286 -4.74 4.82 -0.91
CA ALA A 286 -3.39 5.22 -1.33
C ALA A 286 -3.35 5.79 -2.75
N ALA A 287 -4.13 5.24 -3.67
CA ALA A 287 -4.28 5.78 -5.02
C ALA A 287 -4.94 7.17 -5.00
N ALA A 288 -5.97 7.38 -4.17
CA ALA A 288 -6.61 8.69 -3.99
C ALA A 288 -5.62 9.71 -3.37
N CYS A 289 -4.81 9.31 -2.40
CA CYS A 289 -3.74 10.16 -1.84
C CYS A 289 -2.72 10.58 -2.91
N ALA A 290 -2.28 9.64 -3.75
CA ALA A 290 -1.37 9.93 -4.85
C ALA A 290 -1.98 10.89 -5.87
N ALA A 291 -3.25 10.71 -6.23
CA ALA A 291 -3.96 11.61 -7.14
C ALA A 291 -4.11 13.03 -6.56
N ALA A 292 -4.41 13.16 -5.25
CA ALA A 292 -4.49 14.45 -4.57
C ALA A 292 -3.14 15.19 -4.56
N LEU A 293 -2.04 14.48 -4.30
CA LEU A 293 -0.69 15.04 -4.35
C LEU A 293 -0.31 15.50 -5.75
N LEU A 294 -0.67 14.73 -6.78
CA LEU A 294 -0.44 15.10 -8.18
C LEU A 294 -1.27 16.30 -8.60
N ALA A 295 -2.54 16.37 -8.18
CA ALA A 295 -3.39 17.54 -8.43
C ALA A 295 -2.83 18.82 -7.78
N MET A 296 -2.30 18.71 -6.56
CA MET A 296 -1.62 19.81 -5.88
C MET A 296 -0.34 20.24 -6.64
N ALA A 297 0.44 19.29 -7.15
CA ALA A 297 1.66 19.57 -7.91
C ALA A 297 1.40 20.17 -9.29
N GLN A 298 0.22 19.96 -9.88
CA GLN A 298 -0.17 20.60 -11.15
C GLN A 298 -0.39 22.11 -11.06
N LEU A 299 -0.74 22.59 -9.87
CA LEU A 299 -0.87 24.02 -9.58
C LEU A 299 0.50 24.71 -9.45
N GLY A 300 1.60 23.93 -9.38
CA GLY A 300 2.98 24.37 -9.38
C GLY A 300 3.82 23.54 -10.39
N GLU A 301 5.04 23.96 -10.72
CA GLU A 301 5.89 23.35 -11.76
C GLU A 301 6.54 22.00 -11.34
N GLY A 302 6.02 21.32 -10.32
CA GLY A 302 6.68 20.16 -9.66
C GLY A 302 6.17 18.77 -10.04
N VAL A 303 5.33 18.60 -11.05
CA VAL A 303 4.63 17.32 -11.38
C VAL A 303 5.60 16.15 -11.62
N LEU A 304 6.69 16.36 -12.34
CA LEU A 304 7.66 15.30 -12.63
C LEU A 304 8.38 14.81 -11.37
N VAL A 305 8.76 15.74 -10.48
CA VAL A 305 9.40 15.39 -9.20
C VAL A 305 8.42 14.65 -8.30
N MET A 306 7.16 15.10 -8.24
CA MET A 306 6.11 14.44 -7.48
C MET A 306 5.86 13.00 -7.97
N LEU A 307 5.76 12.80 -9.29
CA LEU A 307 5.63 11.46 -9.90
C LEU A 307 6.82 10.56 -9.55
N LEU A 308 8.04 11.07 -9.64
CA LEU A 308 9.24 10.33 -9.27
C LEU A 308 9.21 9.92 -7.80
N VAL A 309 8.87 10.85 -6.91
CA VAL A 309 8.81 10.57 -5.47
C VAL A 309 7.73 9.54 -5.16
N ILE A 310 6.51 9.67 -5.71
CA ILE A 310 5.43 8.68 -5.54
C ILE A 310 5.88 7.29 -6.01
N ALA A 311 6.54 7.20 -7.17
CA ALA A 311 7.05 5.93 -7.67
C ALA A 311 8.12 5.33 -6.74
N CYS A 312 9.03 6.15 -6.21
CA CYS A 312 10.03 5.74 -5.24
C CYS A 312 9.39 5.26 -3.94
N GLU A 313 8.34 5.94 -3.44
CA GLU A 313 7.63 5.58 -2.20
C GLU A 313 6.91 4.23 -2.33
N VAL A 314 6.25 3.98 -3.45
CA VAL A 314 5.66 2.66 -3.75
C VAL A 314 6.74 1.59 -3.79
N LEU A 315 7.88 1.88 -4.42
CA LEU A 315 9.02 0.95 -4.49
C LEU A 315 9.61 0.68 -3.09
N ILE A 316 9.79 1.70 -2.25
CA ILE A 316 10.19 1.56 -0.84
C ILE A 316 9.20 0.65 -0.10
N GLY A 317 7.90 0.87 -0.28
CA GLY A 317 6.85 0.02 0.27
C GLY A 317 7.02 -1.45 -0.12
N VAL A 318 7.27 -1.74 -1.40
CA VAL A 318 7.52 -3.11 -1.90
C VAL A 318 8.80 -3.71 -1.33
N LEU A 319 9.89 -2.97 -1.32
CA LEU A 319 11.20 -3.44 -0.87
C LEU A 319 11.22 -3.75 0.64
N THR A 320 10.40 -3.06 1.42
CA THR A 320 10.30 -3.25 2.87
C THR A 320 9.28 -4.30 3.31
N LEU A 321 8.53 -4.92 2.38
CA LEU A 321 7.53 -5.95 2.71
C LEU A 321 8.10 -7.15 3.47
N HIS A 322 9.31 -7.57 3.13
CA HIS A 322 9.92 -8.78 3.66
C HIS A 322 10.85 -8.52 4.87
N GLY A 323 10.86 -7.32 5.42
CA GLY A 323 11.73 -6.97 6.53
C GLY A 323 13.20 -6.82 6.11
N GLY A 324 14.13 -7.30 6.93
CA GLY A 324 15.56 -7.14 6.73
C GLY A 324 16.23 -8.25 5.92
N ARG A 325 17.57 -8.31 6.00
CA ARG A 325 18.41 -9.30 5.32
C ARG A 325 18.15 -10.70 5.86
N ARG A 326 17.79 -11.64 5.01
CA ARG A 326 17.45 -13.00 5.40
C ARG A 326 18.69 -13.81 5.79
N THR A 327 18.48 -14.82 6.63
CA THR A 327 19.44 -15.90 6.90
C THR A 327 19.45 -16.91 5.77
N ALA A 328 20.44 -17.82 5.73
CA ALA A 328 20.44 -18.94 4.78
C ALA A 328 19.15 -19.80 4.91
N PHE A 329 18.73 -20.07 6.15
CA PHE A 329 17.46 -20.76 6.43
C PHE A 329 16.25 -19.94 5.90
N GLY A 330 16.24 -18.61 6.09
CA GLY A 330 15.18 -17.75 5.57
C GLY A 330 15.10 -17.74 4.04
N ASP A 331 16.24 -17.77 3.37
CA ASP A 331 16.29 -17.87 1.90
C ASP A 331 15.80 -19.24 1.42
N GLU A 332 16.20 -20.32 2.07
CA GLU A 332 15.78 -21.67 1.75
C GLU A 332 14.26 -21.86 1.93
N ILE A 333 13.70 -21.50 3.07
CA ILE A 333 12.25 -21.64 3.33
C ILE A 333 11.40 -20.81 2.37
N VAL A 334 11.84 -19.61 2.00
CA VAL A 334 11.17 -18.78 0.98
C VAL A 334 11.25 -19.43 -0.40
N ALA A 335 12.42 -20.05 -0.76
CA ALA A 335 12.56 -20.79 -2.01
C ALA A 335 11.60 -21.96 -2.08
N GLN A 336 11.56 -22.77 -1.02
CA GLN A 336 10.67 -23.92 -0.90
C GLN A 336 9.19 -23.48 -1.00
N THR A 337 8.80 -22.45 -0.28
CA THR A 337 7.43 -21.90 -0.30
C THR A 337 7.02 -21.42 -1.69
N ARG A 338 7.89 -20.65 -2.36
CA ARG A 338 7.66 -20.19 -3.73
C ARG A 338 7.65 -21.34 -4.73
N GLY A 339 8.50 -22.34 -4.53
CA GLY A 339 8.55 -23.56 -5.34
C GLY A 339 7.27 -24.37 -5.24
N TYR A 340 6.75 -24.54 -4.02
CA TYR A 340 5.48 -25.22 -3.79
C TYR A 340 4.29 -24.45 -4.39
N ARG A 341 4.24 -23.13 -4.23
CA ARG A 341 3.24 -22.29 -4.90
C ARG A 341 3.30 -22.41 -6.42
N LYS A 342 4.52 -22.46 -7.00
CA LYS A 342 4.72 -22.65 -8.45
C LYS A 342 4.18 -23.99 -8.92
N PHE A 343 4.37 -25.05 -8.14
CA PHE A 343 3.79 -26.36 -8.40
C PHE A 343 2.26 -26.32 -8.36
N LEU A 344 1.66 -25.81 -7.27
CA LEU A 344 0.19 -25.73 -7.12
C LEU A 344 -0.49 -24.90 -8.21
N ARG A 345 0.20 -23.87 -8.77
CA ARG A 345 -0.31 -23.09 -9.90
C ARG A 345 -0.29 -23.82 -11.24
N ARG A 346 0.56 -24.84 -11.39
CA ARG A 346 0.81 -25.52 -12.66
C ARG A 346 0.39 -26.98 -12.63
N VAL A 347 -0.06 -27.47 -11.49
CA VAL A 347 -0.50 -28.85 -11.34
C VAL A 347 -1.66 -29.15 -12.28
N THR A 348 -1.57 -30.29 -12.98
CA THR A 348 -2.58 -30.75 -13.91
C THR A 348 -3.59 -31.67 -13.22
N GLN A 349 -4.77 -31.83 -13.81
CA GLN A 349 -5.79 -32.75 -13.32
C GLN A 349 -5.27 -34.17 -13.20
N SER A 350 -4.55 -34.67 -14.21
CA SER A 350 -3.97 -36.00 -14.21
C SER A 350 -2.99 -36.26 -13.07
N GLN A 351 -2.14 -35.24 -12.76
CA GLN A 351 -1.22 -35.32 -11.64
C GLN A 351 -1.95 -35.39 -10.30
N LEU A 352 -3.02 -34.62 -10.12
CA LEU A 352 -3.83 -34.64 -8.90
C LEU A 352 -4.58 -35.95 -8.76
N GLN A 353 -5.17 -36.46 -9.82
CA GLN A 353 -5.87 -37.75 -9.83
C GLN A 353 -4.93 -38.93 -9.51
N SER A 354 -3.72 -38.94 -10.08
CA SER A 354 -2.69 -39.94 -9.74
C SER A 354 -2.32 -39.90 -8.25
N ARG A 355 -2.29 -38.72 -7.61
CA ARG A 355 -2.04 -38.58 -6.18
C ARG A 355 -3.24 -39.02 -5.34
N LEU A 356 -4.46 -38.70 -5.76
CA LEU A 356 -5.68 -39.16 -5.10
C LEU A 356 -5.83 -40.67 -5.16
N ALA A 357 -5.39 -41.31 -6.24
CA ALA A 357 -5.38 -42.77 -6.34
C ALA A 357 -4.40 -43.44 -5.34
N GLN A 358 -3.31 -42.74 -4.96
CA GLN A 358 -2.36 -43.22 -3.96
C GLN A 358 -2.81 -42.88 -2.53
N ASP A 359 -3.51 -41.76 -2.35
CA ASP A 359 -3.93 -41.23 -1.07
C ASP A 359 -5.23 -40.44 -1.26
N SER A 360 -6.35 -41.07 -0.91
CA SER A 360 -7.69 -40.49 -1.06
C SER A 360 -7.91 -39.18 -0.30
N GLN A 361 -7.14 -38.97 0.79
CA GLN A 361 -7.20 -37.77 1.62
C GLN A 361 -6.23 -36.66 1.14
N TYR A 362 -5.48 -36.89 0.03
CA TYR A 362 -4.47 -35.94 -0.45
C TYR A 362 -5.01 -34.54 -0.69
N PHE A 363 -6.19 -34.42 -1.33
CA PHE A 363 -6.82 -33.13 -1.58
C PHE A 363 -7.06 -32.32 -0.31
N TYR A 364 -7.58 -32.95 0.73
CA TYR A 364 -7.90 -32.32 2.01
C TYR A 364 -6.65 -31.89 2.77
N ARG A 365 -5.53 -32.57 2.61
CA ARG A 365 -4.25 -32.19 3.23
C ARG A 365 -3.57 -31.01 2.55
N ILE A 366 -3.69 -30.90 1.21
CA ILE A 366 -3.06 -29.80 0.47
C ILE A 366 -3.92 -28.55 0.40
N LEU A 367 -5.24 -28.67 0.57
CA LEU A 367 -6.19 -27.57 0.46
C LEU A 367 -5.90 -26.41 1.41
N PRO A 368 -5.58 -26.60 2.71
CA PRO A 368 -5.22 -25.49 3.59
C PRO A 368 -3.99 -24.70 3.11
N TYR A 369 -3.00 -25.37 2.52
CA TYR A 369 -1.84 -24.71 1.92
C TYR A 369 -2.22 -23.91 0.68
N ALA A 370 -3.02 -24.53 -0.20
CA ALA A 370 -3.47 -23.88 -1.42
C ALA A 370 -4.33 -22.64 -1.12
N GLU A 371 -5.24 -22.74 -0.14
CA GLU A 371 -6.09 -21.64 0.27
C GLU A 371 -5.27 -20.50 0.88
N ALA A 372 -4.34 -20.80 1.77
CA ALA A 372 -3.43 -19.82 2.37
C ALA A 372 -2.57 -19.08 1.31
N MET A 373 -2.29 -19.72 0.19
CA MET A 373 -1.57 -19.11 -0.94
C MET A 373 -2.48 -18.39 -1.96
N GLY A 374 -3.81 -18.38 -1.75
CA GLY A 374 -4.81 -17.82 -2.66
C GLY A 374 -5.07 -18.70 -3.90
N LEU A 375 -4.76 -19.99 -3.82
CA LEU A 375 -4.90 -20.96 -4.92
C LEU A 375 -6.00 -22.02 -4.68
N GLY A 376 -6.73 -21.96 -3.56
CA GLY A 376 -7.73 -22.97 -3.19
C GLY A 376 -8.81 -23.15 -4.27
N ARG A 377 -9.37 -22.04 -4.76
CA ARG A 377 -10.36 -22.06 -5.86
C ARG A 377 -9.78 -22.65 -7.15
N SER A 378 -8.54 -22.30 -7.49
CA SER A 378 -7.88 -22.81 -8.69
C SER A 378 -7.65 -24.31 -8.58
N LEU A 379 -7.16 -24.79 -7.43
CA LEU A 379 -6.93 -26.21 -7.16
C LEU A 379 -8.23 -27.02 -7.26
N ALA A 380 -9.30 -26.53 -6.62
CA ALA A 380 -10.62 -27.17 -6.66
C ALA A 380 -11.19 -27.26 -8.10
N ARG A 381 -11.01 -26.21 -8.90
CA ARG A 381 -11.42 -26.20 -10.32
C ARG A 381 -10.58 -27.16 -11.18
N THR A 382 -9.29 -27.30 -10.89
CA THR A 382 -8.41 -28.23 -11.65
C THR A 382 -8.85 -29.68 -11.48
N LEU A 383 -9.36 -30.05 -10.30
CA LEU A 383 -9.95 -31.37 -10.08
C LEU A 383 -11.36 -31.53 -10.68
N GLY A 384 -12.09 -30.43 -10.85
CA GLY A 384 -13.44 -30.40 -11.43
C GLY A 384 -14.41 -31.30 -10.69
N ASP A 385 -15.08 -32.17 -11.47
CA ASP A 385 -16.11 -33.11 -10.98
C ASP A 385 -15.54 -34.43 -10.49
N THR A 386 -14.22 -34.57 -10.29
CA THR A 386 -13.60 -35.75 -9.72
C THR A 386 -14.24 -36.07 -8.36
N ALA A 387 -14.77 -37.27 -8.22
CA ALA A 387 -15.37 -37.72 -6.97
C ALA A 387 -14.28 -37.87 -5.91
N LEU A 388 -14.53 -37.25 -4.74
CA LEU A 388 -13.68 -37.35 -3.56
C LEU A 388 -14.28 -38.35 -2.57
N GLU A 389 -13.43 -39.00 -1.80
CA GLU A 389 -13.84 -39.71 -0.62
C GLU A 389 -14.49 -38.77 0.40
N GLN A 390 -15.33 -39.31 1.29
CA GLN A 390 -15.99 -38.49 2.31
C GLN A 390 -14.96 -37.84 3.26
N CYS A 391 -15.13 -36.58 3.51
CA CYS A 391 -14.29 -35.87 4.46
C CYS A 391 -14.73 -36.13 5.90
N ASP A 392 -13.85 -36.65 6.74
CA ASP A 392 -14.17 -37.05 8.13
C ASP A 392 -14.13 -35.89 9.13
N TRP A 393 -13.50 -34.79 8.76
CA TRP A 393 -13.26 -33.70 9.67
C TRP A 393 -14.11 -32.45 9.42
N TYR A 394 -14.85 -32.41 8.28
CA TYR A 394 -15.70 -31.26 7.96
C TYR A 394 -17.15 -31.70 7.70
N GLN A 395 -18.08 -31.01 8.34
CA GLN A 395 -19.52 -31.16 8.17
C GLN A 395 -20.16 -29.80 7.84
N GLY A 396 -20.70 -29.65 6.65
CA GLY A 396 -21.40 -28.45 6.22
C GLY A 396 -22.82 -28.36 6.78
N ALA A 397 -23.42 -27.16 6.76
CA ALA A 397 -24.83 -26.92 7.10
C ALA A 397 -25.81 -27.70 6.17
N LYS A 398 -25.38 -27.97 4.94
CA LYS A 398 -26.04 -28.83 3.94
C LYS A 398 -25.14 -30.03 3.64
N PRO A 399 -25.69 -31.10 3.07
CA PRO A 399 -24.86 -32.21 2.62
C PRO A 399 -23.72 -31.71 1.72
N VAL A 400 -22.50 -32.00 2.13
CA VAL A 400 -21.30 -31.52 1.42
C VAL A 400 -21.18 -32.34 0.11
N PRO A 401 -21.12 -31.68 -1.07
CA PRO A 401 -20.93 -32.39 -2.33
C PRO A 401 -19.60 -33.15 -2.33
N ARG A 402 -19.60 -34.36 -2.89
CA ARG A 402 -18.40 -35.20 -3.01
C ARG A 402 -17.47 -34.79 -4.16
N THR A 403 -17.63 -33.58 -4.68
CA THR A 403 -16.73 -32.97 -5.69
C THR A 403 -15.80 -31.96 -5.07
N ALA A 404 -14.60 -31.77 -5.64
CA ALA A 404 -13.62 -30.84 -5.13
C ALA A 404 -14.16 -29.39 -5.09
N ALA A 405 -14.89 -28.97 -6.12
CA ALA A 405 -15.48 -27.65 -6.20
C ALA A 405 -16.60 -27.45 -5.16
N GLY A 406 -17.47 -28.45 -5.00
CA GLY A 406 -18.56 -28.41 -4.02
C GLY A 406 -18.05 -28.41 -2.58
N PHE A 407 -17.06 -29.25 -2.27
CA PHE A 407 -16.41 -29.25 -0.96
C PHE A 407 -15.75 -27.90 -0.66
N TYR A 408 -14.98 -27.37 -1.63
CA TYR A 408 -14.31 -26.07 -1.45
C TYR A 408 -15.30 -24.94 -1.20
N SER A 409 -16.43 -24.89 -1.93
CA SER A 409 -17.43 -23.83 -1.74
C SER A 409 -18.04 -23.87 -0.34
N SER A 410 -18.38 -25.08 0.16
CA SER A 410 -18.93 -25.26 1.52
C SER A 410 -17.91 -24.89 2.60
N LEU A 411 -16.66 -25.35 2.46
CA LEU A 411 -15.58 -24.99 3.40
C LEU A 411 -15.30 -23.50 3.40
N ARG A 412 -15.30 -22.86 2.22
CA ARG A 412 -15.04 -21.41 2.09
C ARG A 412 -16.12 -20.56 2.80
N GLU A 413 -17.36 -20.99 2.76
CA GLU A 413 -18.45 -20.36 3.52
C GLU A 413 -18.14 -20.37 5.02
N ALA A 414 -17.82 -21.56 5.59
CA ALA A 414 -17.42 -21.68 7.00
C ALA A 414 -16.17 -20.81 7.34
N LEU A 415 -15.15 -20.81 6.46
CA LEU A 415 -13.96 -19.99 6.68
C LEU A 415 -14.25 -18.50 6.65
N SER A 416 -15.18 -18.04 5.80
CA SER A 416 -15.56 -16.62 5.75
C SER A 416 -16.24 -16.15 7.05
N LEU A 417 -17.06 -16.99 7.66
CA LEU A 417 -17.68 -16.72 8.96
C LEU A 417 -16.63 -16.59 10.07
N MET A 418 -15.64 -17.52 10.09
CA MET A 418 -14.53 -17.45 11.05
C MET A 418 -13.63 -16.23 10.82
N GLU A 419 -13.40 -15.82 9.57
CA GLU A 419 -12.62 -14.61 9.26
C GLU A 419 -13.32 -13.34 9.71
N MET A 420 -14.64 -13.25 9.53
CA MET A 420 -15.42 -12.09 10.00
C MET A 420 -15.31 -11.93 11.52
N SER A 421 -15.29 -13.01 12.26
CA SER A 421 -15.17 -12.95 13.73
C SER A 421 -13.81 -12.46 14.23
N ILE A 422 -12.73 -12.67 13.44
CA ILE A 422 -11.40 -12.18 13.79
C ILE A 422 -11.28 -10.68 13.46
N ARG A 423 -12.02 -10.19 12.45
CA ARG A 423 -11.92 -8.79 12.00
C ARG A 423 -12.77 -7.83 12.83
N ASN A 424 -13.89 -8.30 13.38
CA ASN A 424 -14.78 -7.56 14.29
C ASN A 424 -14.26 -7.66 15.74
#